data_c459fa03e6ef68d795a750434e9cbc7d
#
_entry.id   c459fa03e6ef68d795a750434e9cbc7d
#
_cell.length_a   1.000
_cell.length_b   1.000
_cell.length_c   1.000
_cell.angle_alpha   90.00
_cell.angle_beta   90.00
_cell.angle_gamma   90.00
#
_symmetry.space_group_name_H-M   'P 1'
#
loop_
_entity.id
_entity.type
_entity.pdbx_description
1 polymer ?
#
loop_
_entity_poly.entity_id
_entity_poly.type
_entity_poly.pdbx_seq_one_letter_code
_entity_poly.pdbx_strand_id
1 'polypeptide(L)'
;VGDRVALMIPPGVDLAIALYGCWRMGAVPVLIDGGLGPAQMSAAMKVADPDHLIGIRRALAAARTLRWPGRRIAVEPTNRVARRLLGVEHDLASLQDAPSVTLPVVDPDAEAAVVFTSGATGPSKGVRYSAARIDAQIRTLIEQYDISAEDSLVAAFAPFALYGPAMGLPSTVPDMDVSSPGTLTAATLLDAVEAVDASLVFASPAAILSVLETLDALDDRDRTALDHVRLLLSAGAPVPGHVLRAAVDRLVPNAAAHTPYGMTECLPVADIDLVSLESLGPDALHHLGVCVGSPVDGVELLIDPLDELGVPTGRPTTEPGALGEIRVRAAHQRLSYDRLWHTTHLASPADGWHATGDVGAVDADGRLWIGGRTGHVIRTATGPVAPTPIERAVDMLDGIRRSAAVGVGPAGAQVVVVITETSDVGRRPRQSSLDRIDRIRAAVTEATGLDVAACLEVASLPVDRRHNSKIDRTHLADWATGVLEGGSVRNP
;
A
#
# COMPACT_ATOMS: atom_id res chain seq x y z
N VAL A 1 -24.71 -0.94 -19.10
CA VAL A 1 -24.33 0.14 -18.15
C VAL A 1 -24.59 -0.39 -16.74
N GLY A 2 -23.64 -0.20 -15.83
CA GLY A 2 -23.76 -0.63 -14.43
C GLY A 2 -23.42 -2.10 -14.18
N ASP A 3 -23.23 -2.93 -15.20
CA ASP A 3 -22.80 -4.32 -15.03
C ASP A 3 -21.41 -4.36 -14.40
N ARG A 4 -21.23 -5.23 -13.42
CA ARG A 4 -19.94 -5.45 -12.78
C ARG A 4 -19.10 -6.46 -13.54
N VAL A 5 -17.86 -6.08 -13.85
CA VAL A 5 -16.93 -6.90 -14.65
C VAL A 5 -15.66 -7.17 -13.83
N ALA A 6 -15.52 -8.40 -13.32
CA ALA A 6 -14.29 -8.79 -12.65
C ALA A 6 -13.14 -8.96 -13.63
N LEU A 7 -12.03 -8.27 -13.38
CA LEU A 7 -10.83 -8.33 -14.23
C LEU A 7 -9.75 -9.18 -13.55
N MET A 8 -9.54 -10.39 -14.06
CA MET A 8 -8.54 -11.34 -13.59
C MET A 8 -7.41 -11.46 -14.62
N ILE A 9 -6.78 -10.30 -14.88
CA ILE A 9 -5.79 -10.08 -15.93
C ILE A 9 -4.54 -9.48 -15.28
N PRO A 10 -3.34 -9.98 -15.56
CA PRO A 10 -2.11 -9.34 -15.11
C PRO A 10 -1.99 -7.90 -15.64
N PRO A 11 -1.28 -7.00 -14.94
CA PRO A 11 -0.95 -5.68 -15.48
C PRO A 11 -0.30 -5.76 -16.86
N GLY A 12 -0.75 -4.89 -17.76
CA GLY A 12 -0.31 -4.84 -19.16
C GLY A 12 -1.42 -4.39 -20.10
N VAL A 13 -1.18 -4.50 -21.40
CA VAL A 13 -2.06 -4.00 -22.47
C VAL A 13 -3.47 -4.58 -22.37
N ASP A 14 -3.61 -5.88 -22.16
CA ASP A 14 -4.92 -6.54 -22.09
C ASP A 14 -5.76 -6.05 -20.91
N LEU A 15 -5.12 -5.79 -19.76
CA LEU A 15 -5.80 -5.20 -18.60
C LEU A 15 -6.26 -3.77 -18.90
N ALA A 16 -5.41 -2.97 -19.53
CA ALA A 16 -5.77 -1.61 -19.95
C ALA A 16 -6.94 -1.62 -20.90
N ILE A 17 -6.90 -2.45 -21.96
CA ILE A 17 -8.00 -2.60 -22.94
C ILE A 17 -9.31 -2.97 -22.22
N ALA A 18 -9.27 -3.95 -21.33
CA ALA A 18 -10.47 -4.43 -20.64
C ALA A 18 -11.02 -3.35 -19.68
N LEU A 19 -10.15 -2.68 -18.92
CA LEU A 19 -10.53 -1.63 -17.95
C LEU A 19 -11.17 -0.43 -18.65
N TYR A 20 -10.46 0.14 -19.64
CA TYR A 20 -10.95 1.32 -20.37
C TYR A 20 -12.16 0.99 -21.22
N GLY A 21 -12.24 -0.23 -21.75
CA GLY A 21 -13.44 -0.75 -22.41
C GLY A 21 -14.65 -0.77 -21.47
N CYS A 22 -14.49 -1.23 -20.24
CA CYS A 22 -15.54 -1.18 -19.21
C CYS A 22 -16.01 0.26 -18.95
N TRP A 23 -15.07 1.18 -18.69
CA TRP A 23 -15.42 2.58 -18.42
C TRP A 23 -16.15 3.24 -19.58
N ARG A 24 -15.70 3.04 -20.81
CA ARG A 24 -16.37 3.58 -22.01
C ARG A 24 -17.77 3.04 -22.24
N MET A 25 -18.04 1.83 -21.77
CA MET A 25 -19.36 1.19 -21.84
C MET A 25 -20.23 1.51 -20.60
N GLY A 26 -19.72 2.25 -19.63
CA GLY A 26 -20.39 2.48 -18.35
C GLY A 26 -20.57 1.22 -17.52
N ALA A 27 -19.70 0.22 -17.70
CA ALA A 27 -19.59 -0.96 -16.85
C ALA A 27 -18.63 -0.68 -15.68
N VAL A 28 -18.78 -1.43 -14.60
CA VAL A 28 -18.03 -1.25 -13.35
C VAL A 28 -16.94 -2.32 -13.24
N PRO A 29 -15.67 -2.03 -13.54
CA PRO A 29 -14.58 -2.97 -13.31
C PRO A 29 -14.45 -3.28 -11.82
N VAL A 30 -14.33 -4.58 -11.52
CA VAL A 30 -14.03 -5.10 -10.19
C VAL A 30 -12.59 -5.61 -10.22
N LEU A 31 -11.71 -4.92 -9.47
CA LEU A 31 -10.30 -5.23 -9.36
C LEU A 31 -10.06 -5.96 -8.04
N ILE A 32 -9.55 -7.17 -8.11
CA ILE A 32 -9.22 -7.98 -6.94
C ILE A 32 -7.72 -8.20 -6.91
N ASP A 33 -7.11 -7.84 -5.80
CA ASP A 33 -5.68 -7.97 -5.58
C ASP A 33 -5.19 -9.41 -5.80
N GLY A 34 -4.27 -9.58 -6.74
CA GLY A 34 -3.67 -10.89 -7.06
C GLY A 34 -2.85 -11.50 -5.92
N GLY A 35 -2.41 -10.69 -4.95
CA GLY A 35 -1.72 -11.14 -3.74
C GLY A 35 -2.63 -11.77 -2.66
N LEU A 36 -3.96 -11.72 -2.85
CA LEU A 36 -4.89 -12.41 -1.97
C LEU A 36 -4.76 -13.93 -2.13
N GLY A 37 -4.75 -14.64 -1.02
CA GLY A 37 -4.83 -16.10 -1.04
C GLY A 37 -6.15 -16.60 -1.66
N PRO A 38 -6.20 -17.86 -2.18
CA PRO A 38 -7.37 -18.37 -2.91
C PRO A 38 -8.69 -18.27 -2.15
N ALA A 39 -8.67 -18.42 -0.84
CA ALA A 39 -9.86 -18.32 0.02
C ALA A 39 -10.37 -16.87 0.09
N GLN A 40 -9.48 -15.90 0.30
CA GLN A 40 -9.83 -14.48 0.36
C GLN A 40 -10.29 -13.96 -1.01
N MET A 41 -9.59 -14.35 -2.08
CA MET A 41 -9.99 -14.03 -3.44
C MET A 41 -11.38 -14.57 -3.77
N SER A 42 -11.66 -15.83 -3.38
CA SER A 42 -12.98 -16.45 -3.59
C SER A 42 -14.07 -15.75 -2.76
N ALA A 43 -13.76 -15.29 -1.56
CA ALA A 43 -14.67 -14.50 -0.74
C ALA A 43 -14.96 -13.13 -1.38
N ALA A 44 -13.92 -12.42 -1.82
CA ALA A 44 -14.04 -11.13 -2.52
C ALA A 44 -14.88 -11.26 -3.80
N MET A 45 -14.64 -12.30 -4.61
CA MET A 45 -15.37 -12.56 -5.83
C MET A 45 -16.87 -12.81 -5.58
N LYS A 46 -17.19 -13.56 -4.51
CA LYS A 46 -18.59 -13.83 -4.12
C LYS A 46 -19.30 -12.58 -3.58
N VAL A 47 -18.57 -11.74 -2.84
CA VAL A 47 -19.12 -10.46 -2.33
C VAL A 47 -19.34 -9.49 -3.48
N ALA A 48 -18.39 -9.35 -4.38
CA ALA A 48 -18.50 -8.48 -5.55
C ALA A 48 -19.65 -8.88 -6.48
N ASP A 49 -19.90 -10.19 -6.60
CA ASP A 49 -20.97 -10.79 -7.40
C ASP A 49 -21.02 -10.19 -8.81
N PRO A 50 -19.95 -10.32 -9.62
CA PRO A 50 -19.86 -9.71 -10.93
C PRO A 50 -20.79 -10.38 -11.95
N ASP A 51 -21.34 -9.59 -12.88
CA ASP A 51 -22.12 -10.07 -14.03
C ASP A 51 -21.24 -10.75 -15.06
N HIS A 52 -19.99 -10.26 -15.20
CA HIS A 52 -19.00 -10.77 -16.14
C HIS A 52 -17.64 -10.97 -15.45
N LEU A 53 -16.86 -11.89 -15.97
CA LEU A 53 -15.49 -12.15 -15.56
C LEU A 53 -14.60 -12.26 -16.79
N ILE A 54 -13.69 -11.30 -16.97
CA ILE A 54 -12.66 -11.33 -18.00
C ILE A 54 -11.36 -11.81 -17.35
N GLY A 55 -10.74 -12.84 -17.90
CA GLY A 55 -9.54 -13.37 -17.29
C GLY A 55 -8.70 -14.25 -18.18
N ILE A 56 -7.44 -14.45 -17.75
CA ILE A 56 -6.52 -15.41 -18.35
C ILE A 56 -6.96 -16.84 -18.05
N ARG A 57 -6.52 -17.80 -18.85
CA ARG A 57 -6.96 -19.23 -18.77
C ARG A 57 -6.88 -19.81 -17.37
N ARG A 58 -5.78 -19.55 -16.63
CA ARG A 58 -5.62 -20.03 -15.24
C ARG A 58 -6.68 -19.47 -14.29
N ALA A 59 -7.02 -18.20 -14.44
CA ALA A 59 -8.05 -17.55 -13.63
C ALA A 59 -9.45 -18.09 -13.96
N LEU A 60 -9.73 -18.33 -15.24
CA LEU A 60 -11.00 -18.93 -15.68
C LEU A 60 -11.15 -20.39 -15.22
N ALA A 61 -10.06 -21.16 -15.17
CA ALA A 61 -10.06 -22.51 -14.61
C ALA A 61 -10.35 -22.48 -13.09
N ALA A 62 -9.74 -21.55 -12.35
CA ALA A 62 -10.04 -21.33 -10.94
C ALA A 62 -11.51 -20.91 -10.74
N ALA A 63 -12.00 -19.97 -11.55
CA ALA A 63 -13.39 -19.51 -11.52
C ALA A 63 -14.40 -20.65 -11.71
N ARG A 64 -14.09 -21.58 -12.59
CA ARG A 64 -14.94 -22.74 -12.80
C ARG A 64 -14.92 -23.71 -11.63
N THR A 65 -13.74 -23.98 -11.11
CA THR A 65 -13.55 -24.91 -9.98
C THR A 65 -14.17 -24.38 -8.68
N LEU A 66 -13.95 -23.09 -8.42
CA LEU A 66 -14.41 -22.41 -7.20
C LEU A 66 -15.84 -21.84 -7.34
N ARG A 67 -16.46 -22.03 -8.51
CA ARG A 67 -17.81 -21.55 -8.83
C ARG A 67 -17.98 -20.05 -8.60
N TRP A 68 -17.00 -19.27 -9.10
CA TRP A 68 -17.13 -17.82 -9.07
C TRP A 68 -18.26 -17.34 -10.00
N PRO A 69 -18.99 -16.29 -9.63
CA PRO A 69 -20.07 -15.74 -10.45
C PRO A 69 -19.53 -15.08 -11.73
N GLY A 70 -20.42 -14.72 -12.64
CA GLY A 70 -20.16 -13.98 -13.86
C GLY A 70 -20.01 -14.84 -15.10
N ARG A 71 -20.45 -14.30 -16.24
CA ARG A 71 -20.23 -14.87 -17.58
C ARG A 71 -18.76 -14.71 -17.93
N ARG A 72 -18.14 -15.77 -18.47
CA ARG A 72 -16.69 -15.82 -18.65
C ARG A 72 -16.27 -15.39 -20.04
N ILE A 73 -15.31 -14.46 -20.08
CA ILE A 73 -14.66 -13.98 -21.30
C ILE A 73 -13.16 -14.26 -21.15
N ALA A 74 -12.57 -14.92 -22.13
CA ALA A 74 -11.12 -15.20 -22.11
C ALA A 74 -10.33 -14.02 -22.69
N VAL A 75 -9.16 -13.73 -22.11
CA VAL A 75 -8.20 -12.80 -22.71
C VAL A 75 -7.57 -13.43 -23.95
N GLU A 76 -7.05 -14.64 -23.80
CA GLU A 76 -6.38 -15.36 -24.90
C GLU A 76 -7.39 -16.02 -25.84
N PRO A 77 -7.06 -16.15 -27.14
CA PRO A 77 -7.87 -16.88 -28.08
C PRO A 77 -8.16 -18.30 -27.60
N THR A 78 -9.42 -18.74 -27.73
CA THR A 78 -9.87 -20.03 -27.21
C THR A 78 -10.50 -20.90 -28.32
N ASN A 79 -10.07 -22.17 -28.38
CA ASN A 79 -10.72 -23.16 -29.25
C ASN A 79 -12.01 -23.71 -28.61
N ARG A 80 -12.81 -24.43 -29.40
CA ARG A 80 -14.11 -25.00 -28.96
C ARG A 80 -14.01 -25.88 -27.72
N VAL A 81 -12.93 -26.64 -27.57
CA VAL A 81 -12.72 -27.52 -26.40
C VAL A 81 -12.42 -26.70 -25.16
N ALA A 82 -11.51 -25.73 -25.26
CA ALA A 82 -11.18 -24.82 -24.14
C ALA A 82 -12.39 -24.00 -23.69
N ARG A 83 -13.19 -23.46 -24.65
CA ARG A 83 -14.44 -22.74 -24.33
C ARG A 83 -15.39 -23.61 -23.51
N ARG A 84 -15.61 -24.85 -23.92
CA ARG A 84 -16.49 -25.78 -23.18
C ARG A 84 -15.95 -26.14 -21.80
N LEU A 85 -14.65 -26.43 -21.72
CA LEU A 85 -13.98 -26.79 -20.44
C LEU A 85 -13.95 -25.63 -19.45
N LEU A 86 -13.72 -24.40 -19.88
CA LEU A 86 -13.64 -23.22 -19.05
C LEU A 86 -15.00 -22.53 -18.86
N GLY A 87 -16.02 -22.91 -19.67
CA GLY A 87 -17.33 -22.26 -19.68
C GLY A 87 -17.25 -20.81 -20.20
N VAL A 88 -16.42 -20.60 -21.24
CA VAL A 88 -16.16 -19.28 -21.84
C VAL A 88 -17.15 -19.04 -22.97
N GLU A 89 -17.76 -17.86 -22.98
CA GLU A 89 -18.70 -17.47 -24.07
C GLU A 89 -17.95 -16.79 -25.22
N HIS A 90 -17.01 -15.90 -24.91
CA HIS A 90 -16.24 -15.12 -25.87
C HIS A 90 -14.76 -15.04 -25.47
N ASP A 91 -13.90 -14.67 -26.39
CA ASP A 91 -12.54 -14.20 -26.13
C ASP A 91 -12.32 -12.81 -26.72
N LEU A 92 -11.34 -12.05 -26.22
CA LEU A 92 -11.13 -10.66 -26.63
C LEU A 92 -10.89 -10.54 -28.13
N ALA A 93 -10.18 -11.51 -28.74
CA ALA A 93 -9.94 -11.49 -30.17
C ALA A 93 -11.25 -11.61 -30.99
N SER A 94 -12.18 -12.44 -30.53
CA SER A 94 -13.49 -12.59 -31.20
C SER A 94 -14.40 -11.36 -31.03
N LEU A 95 -14.14 -10.50 -30.04
CA LEU A 95 -14.89 -9.26 -29.85
C LEU A 95 -14.38 -8.10 -30.71
N GLN A 96 -13.17 -8.18 -31.27
CA GLN A 96 -12.63 -7.15 -32.16
C GLN A 96 -13.48 -6.99 -33.45
N ASP A 97 -14.07 -8.07 -33.90
CA ASP A 97 -14.94 -8.09 -35.11
C ASP A 97 -16.41 -7.77 -34.78
N ALA A 98 -16.74 -7.47 -33.52
CA ALA A 98 -18.09 -7.16 -33.13
C ALA A 98 -18.57 -5.83 -33.75
N PRO A 99 -19.86 -5.69 -34.11
CA PRO A 99 -20.39 -4.43 -34.62
C PRO A 99 -20.14 -3.30 -33.64
N SER A 100 -19.77 -2.12 -34.15
CA SER A 100 -19.65 -0.91 -33.34
C SER A 100 -21.00 -0.55 -32.72
N VAL A 101 -20.96 -0.13 -31.46
CA VAL A 101 -22.13 0.32 -30.71
C VAL A 101 -22.00 1.79 -30.33
N THR A 102 -23.13 2.47 -30.19
CA THR A 102 -23.15 3.81 -29.63
C THR A 102 -22.79 3.74 -28.16
N LEU A 103 -21.74 4.49 -27.76
CA LEU A 103 -21.31 4.53 -26.38
C LEU A 103 -22.32 5.33 -25.54
N PRO A 104 -22.63 4.87 -24.33
CA PRO A 104 -23.48 5.61 -23.42
C PRO A 104 -22.78 6.88 -22.90
N VAL A 105 -23.58 7.87 -22.52
CA VAL A 105 -23.09 8.97 -21.67
C VAL A 105 -23.03 8.44 -20.24
N VAL A 106 -21.87 8.47 -19.64
CA VAL A 106 -21.67 7.99 -18.26
C VAL A 106 -21.90 9.15 -17.30
N ASP A 107 -22.77 8.93 -16.30
CA ASP A 107 -22.97 9.87 -15.22
C ASP A 107 -21.71 9.97 -14.36
N PRO A 108 -21.15 11.17 -14.08
CA PRO A 108 -19.99 11.35 -13.21
C PRO A 108 -20.14 10.73 -11.81
N ASP A 109 -21.36 10.69 -11.28
CA ASP A 109 -21.64 10.12 -9.97
C ASP A 109 -21.94 8.60 -10.01
N ALA A 110 -22.02 8.00 -11.21
CA ALA A 110 -22.21 6.57 -11.35
C ALA A 110 -20.99 5.81 -10.79
N GLU A 111 -21.25 4.61 -10.23
CA GLU A 111 -20.18 3.69 -9.81
C GLU A 111 -19.29 3.35 -11.01
N ALA A 112 -18.00 3.56 -10.85
CA ALA A 112 -17.01 3.39 -11.92
C ALA A 112 -15.91 2.36 -11.58
N ALA A 113 -15.76 1.97 -10.32
CA ALA A 113 -14.86 0.88 -9.94
C ALA A 113 -15.19 0.33 -8.56
N VAL A 114 -14.87 -0.96 -8.36
CA VAL A 114 -14.77 -1.60 -7.04
C VAL A 114 -13.38 -2.21 -6.92
N VAL A 115 -12.58 -1.75 -5.97
CA VAL A 115 -11.21 -2.22 -5.76
C VAL A 115 -11.11 -2.97 -4.44
N PHE A 116 -10.84 -4.28 -4.49
CA PHE A 116 -10.67 -5.09 -3.30
C PHE A 116 -9.23 -5.05 -2.82
N THR A 117 -9.05 -4.66 -1.56
CA THR A 117 -7.74 -4.57 -0.93
C THR A 117 -7.50 -5.71 0.05
N SER A 118 -6.24 -6.10 0.18
CA SER A 118 -5.79 -6.95 1.28
C SER A 118 -5.83 -6.15 2.57
N GLY A 119 -6.94 -6.19 3.31
CA GLY A 119 -6.97 -5.57 4.65
C GLY A 119 -5.87 -6.16 5.51
N ALA A 120 -5.00 -5.31 6.09
CA ALA A 120 -3.90 -5.76 6.96
C ALA A 120 -4.39 -6.51 8.21
N THR A 121 -5.67 -6.39 8.56
CA THR A 121 -6.23 -6.89 9.83
C THR A 121 -7.63 -7.49 9.70
N GLY A 122 -8.05 -7.94 8.48
CA GLY A 122 -9.40 -8.49 8.34
C GLY A 122 -9.76 -8.94 6.93
N PRO A 123 -11.02 -9.32 6.70
CA PRO A 123 -11.51 -9.69 5.38
C PRO A 123 -11.29 -8.56 4.36
N SER A 124 -10.98 -8.93 3.12
CA SER A 124 -10.83 -7.98 2.01
C SER A 124 -12.09 -7.12 1.87
N LYS A 125 -11.90 -5.79 1.73
CA LYS A 125 -12.99 -4.83 1.58
C LYS A 125 -13.00 -4.30 0.15
N GLY A 126 -14.16 -4.28 -0.49
CA GLY A 126 -14.34 -3.63 -1.79
C GLY A 126 -14.51 -2.13 -1.60
N VAL A 127 -13.58 -1.34 -2.09
CA VAL A 127 -13.64 0.13 -2.08
C VAL A 127 -14.32 0.59 -3.36
N ARG A 128 -15.42 1.36 -3.23
CA ARG A 128 -16.22 1.85 -4.36
C ARG A 128 -15.81 3.26 -4.73
N TYR A 129 -15.73 3.52 -6.03
CA TYR A 129 -15.48 4.84 -6.61
C TYR A 129 -16.55 5.21 -7.64
N SER A 130 -16.88 6.50 -7.72
CA SER A 130 -17.58 7.07 -8.88
C SER A 130 -16.59 7.55 -9.93
N ALA A 131 -17.08 7.81 -11.14
CA ALA A 131 -16.27 8.34 -12.24
C ALA A 131 -15.64 9.69 -11.86
N ALA A 132 -16.39 10.59 -11.24
CA ALA A 132 -15.89 11.89 -10.77
C ALA A 132 -14.75 11.76 -9.76
N ARG A 133 -14.77 10.73 -8.89
CA ARG A 133 -13.72 10.52 -7.89
C ARG A 133 -12.43 9.98 -8.48
N ILE A 134 -12.54 9.10 -9.47
CA ILE A 134 -11.37 8.61 -10.24
C ILE A 134 -10.77 9.77 -11.03
N ASP A 135 -11.58 10.58 -11.68
CA ASP A 135 -11.12 11.76 -12.43
C ASP A 135 -10.45 12.80 -11.50
N ALA A 136 -11.00 13.03 -10.32
CA ALA A 136 -10.37 13.88 -9.31
C ALA A 136 -9.00 13.32 -8.87
N GLN A 137 -8.88 12.01 -8.68
CA GLN A 137 -7.61 11.37 -8.32
C GLN A 137 -6.55 11.54 -9.39
N ILE A 138 -6.94 11.35 -10.67
CA ILE A 138 -6.04 11.54 -11.81
C ILE A 138 -5.55 12.99 -11.87
N ARG A 139 -6.46 13.97 -11.71
CA ARG A 139 -6.10 15.40 -11.68
C ARG A 139 -5.16 15.74 -10.54
N THR A 140 -5.44 15.25 -9.33
CA THR A 140 -4.56 15.47 -8.18
C THR A 140 -3.16 14.95 -8.43
N LEU A 141 -3.01 13.76 -9.06
CA LEU A 141 -1.69 13.22 -9.40
C LEU A 141 -0.97 14.08 -10.46
N ILE A 142 -1.69 14.52 -11.50
CA ILE A 142 -1.15 15.37 -12.55
C ILE A 142 -0.65 16.70 -11.96
N GLU A 143 -1.46 17.36 -11.15
CA GLU A 143 -1.16 18.65 -10.51
C GLU A 143 -0.01 18.52 -9.48
N GLN A 144 -0.05 17.49 -8.64
CA GLN A 144 0.95 17.28 -7.58
C GLN A 144 2.37 17.07 -8.13
N TYR A 145 2.51 16.39 -9.27
CA TYR A 145 3.81 16.00 -9.83
C TYR A 145 4.14 16.69 -11.15
N ASP A 146 3.40 17.73 -11.49
CA ASP A 146 3.58 18.49 -12.75
C ASP A 146 3.71 17.58 -13.97
N ILE A 147 2.75 16.62 -14.06
CA ILE A 147 2.72 15.63 -15.15
C ILE A 147 2.13 16.26 -16.40
N SER A 148 2.81 16.10 -17.53
CA SER A 148 2.42 16.64 -18.82
C SER A 148 2.26 15.54 -19.88
N ALA A 149 1.70 15.88 -21.03
CA ALA A 149 1.57 14.96 -22.16
C ALA A 149 2.92 14.54 -22.78
N GLU A 150 4.03 15.21 -22.42
CA GLU A 150 5.38 14.87 -22.85
C GLU A 150 6.03 13.79 -21.98
N ASP A 151 5.42 13.48 -20.85
CA ASP A 151 5.90 12.47 -19.94
C ASP A 151 5.52 11.03 -20.38
N SER A 152 6.28 10.09 -19.87
CA SER A 152 6.04 8.65 -20.03
C SER A 152 6.35 7.91 -18.73
N LEU A 153 5.62 6.83 -18.46
CA LEU A 153 5.59 6.17 -17.17
C LEU A 153 6.07 4.72 -17.22
N VAL A 154 7.04 4.38 -16.36
CA VAL A 154 7.28 3.00 -15.94
C VAL A 154 6.52 2.72 -14.65
N ALA A 155 5.54 1.83 -14.71
CA ALA A 155 4.72 1.45 -13.57
C ALA A 155 5.18 0.10 -12.98
N ALA A 156 6.24 0.13 -12.15
CA ALA A 156 6.72 -1.03 -11.40
C ALA A 156 5.94 -1.24 -10.08
N PHE A 157 4.73 -0.69 -10.01
CA PHE A 157 3.80 -0.84 -8.91
C PHE A 157 2.39 -1.06 -9.48
N ALA A 158 1.83 -2.24 -9.21
CA ALA A 158 0.61 -2.73 -9.88
C ALA A 158 -0.56 -1.73 -9.96
N PRO A 159 -0.94 -0.99 -8.91
CA PRO A 159 -2.02 -0.01 -9.00
C PRO A 159 -1.76 1.09 -10.04
N PHE A 160 -0.50 1.50 -10.23
CA PHE A 160 -0.15 2.59 -11.14
C PHE A 160 -0.09 2.19 -12.62
N ALA A 161 -0.03 0.90 -12.94
CA ALA A 161 -0.13 0.41 -14.31
C ALA A 161 -1.43 0.86 -15.02
N LEU A 162 -2.45 1.26 -14.26
CA LEU A 162 -3.73 1.70 -14.77
C LEU A 162 -3.82 3.23 -14.91
N TYR A 163 -2.97 3.99 -14.22
CA TYR A 163 -3.05 5.45 -14.23
C TYR A 163 -2.40 6.10 -15.45
N GLY A 164 -1.31 5.53 -15.97
CA GLY A 164 -0.61 6.12 -17.10
C GLY A 164 -1.52 6.43 -18.29
N PRO A 165 -2.26 5.48 -18.86
CA PRO A 165 -3.20 5.77 -19.93
C PRO A 165 -4.34 6.72 -19.53
N ALA A 166 -4.76 6.74 -18.25
CA ALA A 166 -5.76 7.69 -17.75
C ALA A 166 -5.23 9.14 -17.72
N MET A 167 -3.94 9.31 -17.49
CA MET A 167 -3.24 10.59 -17.58
C MET A 167 -2.85 10.95 -19.03
N GLY A 168 -3.11 10.07 -19.99
CA GLY A 168 -2.75 10.27 -21.40
C GLY A 168 -1.30 9.96 -21.73
N LEU A 169 -0.58 9.22 -20.86
CA LEU A 169 0.84 8.95 -20.98
C LEU A 169 1.13 7.61 -21.68
N PRO A 170 2.16 7.54 -22.54
CA PRO A 170 2.82 6.28 -22.84
C PRO A 170 3.24 5.59 -21.55
N SER A 171 2.95 4.30 -21.41
CA SER A 171 3.20 3.59 -20.15
C SER A 171 3.61 2.17 -20.39
N THR A 172 4.54 1.68 -19.58
CA THR A 172 4.96 0.28 -19.58
C THR A 172 4.98 -0.30 -18.16
N VAL A 173 4.85 -1.62 -18.09
CA VAL A 173 5.06 -2.40 -16.86
C VAL A 173 6.31 -3.23 -17.09
N PRO A 174 7.34 -3.14 -16.23
CA PRO A 174 8.55 -3.95 -16.35
C PRO A 174 8.25 -5.44 -16.32
N ASP A 175 9.11 -6.24 -16.91
CA ASP A 175 9.05 -7.71 -16.78
C ASP A 175 9.41 -8.12 -15.35
N MET A 176 8.39 -8.23 -14.51
CA MET A 176 8.49 -8.58 -13.10
C MET A 176 7.23 -9.29 -12.62
N ASP A 177 7.33 -10.05 -11.55
CA ASP A 177 6.13 -10.47 -10.81
C ASP A 177 5.64 -9.33 -9.91
N VAL A 178 4.59 -8.63 -10.34
CA VAL A 178 4.00 -7.50 -9.59
C VAL A 178 3.47 -7.88 -8.20
N SER A 179 3.24 -9.18 -7.96
CA SER A 179 2.89 -9.68 -6.62
C SER A 179 4.12 -9.94 -5.73
N SER A 180 5.31 -9.87 -6.32
CA SER A 180 6.62 -10.09 -5.69
C SER A 180 7.60 -9.01 -6.14
N PRO A 181 7.46 -7.76 -5.65
CA PRO A 181 8.20 -6.60 -6.15
C PRO A 181 9.73 -6.76 -6.13
N GLY A 182 10.28 -7.61 -5.25
CA GLY A 182 11.70 -7.95 -5.22
C GLY A 182 12.20 -8.75 -6.44
N THR A 183 11.34 -9.06 -7.42
CA THR A 183 11.75 -9.67 -8.70
C THR A 183 12.16 -8.63 -9.75
N LEU A 184 11.93 -7.35 -9.53
CA LEU A 184 12.40 -6.28 -10.39
C LEU A 184 13.93 -6.19 -10.31
N THR A 185 14.60 -6.21 -11.46
CA THR A 185 16.06 -6.03 -11.56
C THR A 185 16.39 -4.72 -12.25
N ALA A 186 17.64 -4.27 -12.14
CA ALA A 186 18.10 -3.08 -12.85
C ALA A 186 17.97 -3.23 -14.37
N ALA A 187 18.25 -4.40 -14.92
CA ALA A 187 18.13 -4.68 -16.34
C ALA A 187 16.66 -4.59 -16.82
N THR A 188 15.72 -5.23 -16.11
CA THR A 188 14.31 -5.20 -16.54
C THR A 188 13.66 -3.82 -16.31
N LEU A 189 14.17 -3.03 -15.35
CA LEU A 189 13.76 -1.63 -15.22
C LEU A 189 14.29 -0.80 -16.39
N LEU A 190 15.56 -0.96 -16.77
CA LEU A 190 16.16 -0.28 -17.90
C LEU A 190 15.42 -0.58 -19.20
N ASP A 191 15.18 -1.86 -19.50
CA ASP A 191 14.38 -2.26 -20.69
C ASP A 191 13.04 -1.55 -20.74
N ALA A 192 12.38 -1.40 -19.58
CA ALA A 192 11.10 -0.72 -19.48
C ALA A 192 11.23 0.81 -19.68
N VAL A 193 12.29 1.43 -19.15
CA VAL A 193 12.57 2.86 -19.33
C VAL A 193 12.83 3.15 -20.81
N GLU A 194 13.70 2.38 -21.47
CA GLU A 194 14.01 2.55 -22.89
C GLU A 194 12.80 2.29 -23.81
N ALA A 195 11.92 1.36 -23.44
CA ALA A 195 10.76 1.02 -24.28
C ALA A 195 9.80 2.19 -24.50
N VAL A 196 9.73 3.16 -23.59
CA VAL A 196 8.82 4.31 -23.67
C VAL A 196 9.54 5.65 -23.46
N ASP A 197 10.87 5.66 -23.40
CA ASP A 197 11.68 6.83 -23.05
C ASP A 197 11.17 7.47 -21.75
N ALA A 198 11.16 6.68 -20.68
CA ALA A 198 10.43 7.04 -19.47
C ALA A 198 11.03 8.21 -18.72
N SER A 199 10.19 9.20 -18.44
CA SER A 199 10.50 10.33 -17.55
C SER A 199 10.03 10.12 -16.10
N LEU A 200 9.08 9.20 -15.88
CA LEU A 200 8.50 8.89 -14.58
C LEU A 200 8.68 7.40 -14.25
N VAL A 201 9.12 7.12 -13.03
CA VAL A 201 9.18 5.75 -12.48
C VAL A 201 8.39 5.68 -11.19
N PHE A 202 7.45 4.74 -11.10
CA PHE A 202 6.75 4.42 -9.86
C PHE A 202 7.10 2.99 -9.42
N ALA A 203 7.76 2.85 -8.27
CA ALA A 203 8.21 1.55 -7.74
C ALA A 203 7.99 1.44 -6.23
N SER A 204 7.70 0.23 -5.73
CA SER A 204 7.63 0.01 -4.30
C SER A 204 9.04 0.03 -3.66
N PRO A 205 9.17 0.26 -2.33
CA PRO A 205 10.47 0.23 -1.66
C PRO A 205 11.23 -1.09 -1.88
N ALA A 206 10.52 -2.21 -1.87
CA ALA A 206 11.11 -3.53 -2.11
C ALA A 206 11.66 -3.68 -3.55
N ALA A 207 10.95 -3.10 -4.53
CA ALA A 207 11.41 -3.08 -5.92
C ALA A 207 12.66 -2.21 -6.07
N ILE A 208 12.70 -1.03 -5.45
CA ILE A 208 13.88 -0.16 -5.47
C ILE A 208 15.10 -0.85 -4.87
N LEU A 209 14.95 -1.52 -3.72
CA LEU A 209 16.04 -2.25 -3.09
C LEU A 209 16.60 -3.35 -4.01
N SER A 210 15.72 -4.13 -4.65
CA SER A 210 16.14 -5.19 -5.59
C SER A 210 16.87 -4.61 -6.82
N VAL A 211 16.40 -3.47 -7.34
CA VAL A 211 17.09 -2.76 -8.42
C VAL A 211 18.49 -2.32 -7.97
N LEU A 212 18.61 -1.71 -6.79
CA LEU A 212 19.90 -1.26 -6.25
C LEU A 212 20.89 -2.43 -6.03
N GLU A 213 20.40 -3.60 -5.61
CA GLU A 213 21.20 -4.81 -5.44
C GLU A 213 21.73 -5.39 -6.77
N THR A 214 21.00 -5.17 -7.87
CA THR A 214 21.34 -5.68 -9.20
C THR A 214 21.96 -4.64 -10.13
N LEU A 215 22.14 -3.40 -9.67
CA LEU A 215 22.59 -2.26 -10.47
C LEU A 215 24.00 -2.42 -11.04
N ASP A 216 24.87 -3.13 -10.34
CA ASP A 216 26.26 -3.36 -10.77
C ASP A 216 26.35 -4.32 -11.98
N ALA A 217 25.24 -4.94 -12.39
CA ALA A 217 25.16 -5.72 -13.63
C ALA A 217 25.01 -4.85 -14.89
N LEU A 218 24.65 -3.57 -14.76
CA LEU A 218 24.56 -2.62 -15.86
C LEU A 218 25.91 -1.98 -16.15
N ASP A 219 26.20 -1.75 -17.44
CA ASP A 219 27.36 -0.97 -17.83
C ASP A 219 27.07 0.56 -17.75
N ASP A 220 28.10 1.40 -17.96
CA ASP A 220 27.96 2.84 -17.85
C ASP A 220 27.08 3.45 -18.97
N ARG A 221 27.01 2.79 -20.13
CA ARG A 221 26.15 3.22 -21.23
C ARG A 221 24.69 2.97 -20.94
N ASP A 222 24.38 1.83 -20.37
CA ASP A 222 23.04 1.44 -19.94
C ASP A 222 22.50 2.40 -18.90
N ARG A 223 23.35 2.87 -17.98
CA ARG A 223 22.98 3.80 -16.92
C ARG A 223 22.57 5.18 -17.45
N THR A 224 23.13 5.65 -18.58
CA THR A 224 22.79 6.95 -19.14
C THR A 224 21.32 7.08 -19.60
N ALA A 225 20.66 5.96 -19.93
CA ALA A 225 19.24 5.98 -20.27
C ALA A 225 18.35 6.35 -19.05
N LEU A 226 18.84 6.09 -17.83
CA LEU A 226 18.14 6.42 -16.59
C LEU A 226 18.25 7.90 -16.21
N ASP A 227 19.16 8.66 -16.83
CA ASP A 227 19.35 10.10 -16.59
C ASP A 227 18.15 10.94 -17.08
N HIS A 228 17.30 10.37 -17.94
CA HIS A 228 16.08 11.01 -18.44
C HIS A 228 14.92 10.95 -17.44
N VAL A 229 15.01 10.09 -16.44
CA VAL A 229 14.00 10.00 -15.40
C VAL A 229 14.04 11.25 -14.53
N ARG A 230 12.97 12.06 -14.60
CA ARG A 230 12.83 13.30 -13.82
C ARG A 230 12.10 13.12 -12.49
N LEU A 231 11.33 12.03 -12.35
CA LEU A 231 10.51 11.78 -11.17
C LEU A 231 10.55 10.30 -10.77
N LEU A 232 10.91 10.05 -9.51
CA LEU A 232 10.82 8.74 -8.87
C LEU A 232 9.78 8.78 -7.76
N LEU A 233 8.70 8.01 -7.89
CA LEU A 233 7.68 7.84 -6.87
C LEU A 233 7.84 6.49 -6.18
N SER A 234 7.82 6.47 -4.85
CA SER A 234 7.86 5.24 -4.08
C SER A 234 6.85 5.25 -2.96
N ALA A 235 5.95 4.26 -2.95
CA ALA A 235 4.88 4.16 -1.96
C ALA A 235 4.48 2.69 -1.67
N GLY A 236 3.45 2.54 -0.81
CA GLY A 236 2.91 1.25 -0.39
C GLY A 236 3.43 0.79 0.97
N ALA A 237 4.58 1.31 1.40
CA ALA A 237 5.16 1.16 2.73
C ALA A 237 6.05 2.36 3.02
N PRO A 238 6.44 2.60 4.30
CA PRO A 238 7.44 3.60 4.64
C PRO A 238 8.74 3.39 3.85
N VAL A 239 9.24 4.44 3.22
CA VAL A 239 10.49 4.41 2.45
C VAL A 239 11.60 5.05 3.29
N PRO A 240 12.64 4.30 3.67
CA PRO A 240 13.77 4.90 4.39
C PRO A 240 14.48 5.94 3.51
N GLY A 241 14.80 7.12 4.08
CA GLY A 241 15.45 8.20 3.33
C GLY A 241 16.76 7.75 2.67
N HIS A 242 17.56 6.90 3.33
CA HIS A 242 18.79 6.36 2.75
C HIS A 242 18.55 5.48 1.50
N VAL A 243 17.41 4.82 1.39
CA VAL A 243 17.03 4.03 0.19
C VAL A 243 16.68 4.96 -0.96
N LEU A 244 15.88 6.02 -0.70
CA LEU A 244 15.59 7.04 -1.71
C LEU A 244 16.87 7.76 -2.14
N ARG A 245 17.75 8.12 -1.21
CA ARG A 245 19.04 8.74 -1.50
C ARG A 245 19.89 7.83 -2.38
N ALA A 246 20.03 6.55 -2.02
CA ALA A 246 20.77 5.59 -2.83
C ALA A 246 20.18 5.41 -4.24
N ALA A 247 18.86 5.47 -4.37
CA ALA A 247 18.20 5.42 -5.68
C ALA A 247 18.51 6.66 -6.52
N VAL A 248 18.46 7.86 -5.94
CA VAL A 248 18.85 9.09 -6.64
C VAL A 248 20.32 9.05 -7.01
N ASP A 249 21.23 8.79 -6.07
CA ASP A 249 22.68 8.87 -6.31
C ASP A 249 23.20 7.82 -7.31
N ARG A 250 22.55 6.64 -7.38
CA ARG A 250 23.10 5.50 -8.12
C ARG A 250 22.27 5.05 -9.32
N LEU A 251 20.95 5.40 -9.34
CA LEU A 251 20.02 4.90 -10.36
C LEU A 251 19.44 6.03 -11.22
N VAL A 252 18.89 7.08 -10.62
CA VAL A 252 18.19 8.17 -11.33
C VAL A 252 18.66 9.55 -10.84
N PRO A 253 19.90 9.95 -11.18
CA PRO A 253 20.58 11.10 -10.55
C PRO A 253 19.87 12.45 -10.77
N ASN A 254 19.04 12.56 -11.80
CA ASN A 254 18.32 13.77 -12.13
C ASN A 254 16.87 13.80 -11.62
N ALA A 255 16.42 12.72 -10.95
CA ALA A 255 15.05 12.59 -10.51
C ALA A 255 14.78 13.33 -9.20
N ALA A 256 13.66 14.06 -9.14
CA ALA A 256 13.00 14.37 -7.90
C ALA A 256 12.40 13.06 -7.32
N ALA A 257 12.77 12.71 -6.10
CA ALA A 257 12.28 11.48 -5.47
C ALA A 257 11.25 11.81 -4.39
N HIS A 258 10.07 11.21 -4.48
CA HIS A 258 8.94 11.47 -3.58
C HIS A 258 8.42 10.18 -2.95
N THR A 259 7.84 10.30 -1.76
CA THR A 259 7.17 9.20 -1.06
C THR A 259 5.76 9.59 -0.63
N PRO A 260 4.78 9.46 -1.55
CA PRO A 260 3.40 9.77 -1.23
C PRO A 260 2.80 8.80 -0.21
N TYR A 261 2.06 9.35 0.75
CA TYR A 261 1.21 8.61 1.67
C TYR A 261 -0.23 8.59 1.17
N GLY A 262 -0.85 7.45 1.35
CA GLY A 262 -2.26 7.25 1.04
C GLY A 262 -2.68 5.79 1.20
N MET A 263 -3.92 5.53 0.90
CA MET A 263 -4.54 4.22 0.94
C MET A 263 -5.50 4.07 -0.23
N THR A 264 -5.98 2.85 -0.48
CA THR A 264 -6.97 2.65 -1.56
C THR A 264 -8.19 3.56 -1.38
N GLU A 265 -8.57 3.88 -0.18
CA GLU A 265 -9.69 4.76 0.14
C GLU A 265 -9.45 6.23 -0.22
N CYS A 266 -8.19 6.69 -0.27
CA CYS A 266 -7.79 8.06 -0.64
C CYS A 266 -6.29 8.06 -0.97
N LEU A 267 -5.92 8.37 -2.22
CA LEU A 267 -4.54 8.40 -2.69
C LEU A 267 -4.36 9.49 -3.76
N PRO A 268 -3.35 10.38 -3.62
CA PRO A 268 -2.51 10.61 -2.44
C PRO A 268 -3.25 11.37 -1.33
N VAL A 269 -2.77 11.29 -0.09
CA VAL A 269 -3.22 12.10 1.04
C VAL A 269 -2.20 13.17 1.38
N ALA A 270 -0.94 12.77 1.48
CA ALA A 270 0.20 13.65 1.77
C ALA A 270 1.40 13.21 0.94
N ASP A 271 2.35 14.09 0.77
CA ASP A 271 3.57 13.81 0.03
C ASP A 271 4.79 14.49 0.66
N ILE A 272 5.95 13.83 0.56
CA ILE A 272 7.24 14.41 0.94
C ILE A 272 8.29 14.01 -0.09
N ASP A 273 9.07 14.99 -0.52
CA ASP A 273 10.25 14.77 -1.34
C ASP A 273 11.49 14.44 -0.49
N LEU A 274 12.51 13.88 -1.14
CA LEU A 274 13.74 13.47 -0.46
C LEU A 274 14.48 14.63 0.21
N VAL A 275 14.53 15.81 -0.42
CA VAL A 275 15.23 16.98 0.12
C VAL A 275 14.55 17.46 1.41
N SER A 276 13.22 17.55 1.38
CA SER A 276 12.41 17.87 2.55
C SER A 276 12.56 16.83 3.65
N LEU A 277 12.56 15.53 3.29
CA LEU A 277 12.76 14.44 4.24
C LEU A 277 14.11 14.50 4.95
N GLU A 278 15.19 14.80 4.23
CA GLU A 278 16.54 14.94 4.77
C GLU A 278 16.71 16.20 5.62
N SER A 279 15.97 17.25 5.32
CA SER A 279 16.02 18.51 6.08
C SER A 279 15.44 18.40 7.49
N LEU A 280 14.67 17.35 7.79
CA LEU A 280 14.03 17.17 9.10
C LEU A 280 15.03 16.99 10.25
N GLY A 281 16.24 16.49 9.94
CA GLY A 281 17.25 16.21 10.97
C GLY A 281 16.94 14.96 11.80
N PRO A 282 17.93 14.44 12.52
CA PRO A 282 17.80 13.20 13.29
C PRO A 282 16.79 13.31 14.46
N ASP A 283 16.72 14.46 15.12
CA ASP A 283 15.90 14.64 16.33
C ASP A 283 14.39 14.70 16.01
N ALA A 284 14.01 15.18 14.83
CA ALA A 284 12.61 15.24 14.43
C ALA A 284 12.00 13.85 14.18
N LEU A 285 12.82 12.83 13.99
CA LEU A 285 12.36 11.51 13.53
C LEU A 285 11.91 10.58 14.67
N HIS A 286 12.25 10.87 15.93
CA HIS A 286 12.14 9.88 16.99
C HIS A 286 10.76 9.82 17.67
N HIS A 287 10.10 10.92 17.90
CA HIS A 287 8.93 10.95 18.81
C HIS A 287 7.55 10.99 18.13
N LEU A 288 7.45 11.31 16.85
CA LEU A 288 6.16 11.37 16.14
C LEU A 288 5.91 10.21 15.18
N GLY A 289 6.93 9.45 14.78
CA GLY A 289 6.82 8.34 13.84
C GLY A 289 7.45 8.61 12.48
N VAL A 290 6.76 8.28 11.38
CA VAL A 290 7.22 8.49 10.00
C VAL A 290 6.61 9.77 9.46
N CYS A 291 7.44 10.76 9.09
CA CYS A 291 6.98 11.93 8.36
C CYS A 291 6.57 11.53 6.93
N VAL A 292 5.38 11.92 6.54
CA VAL A 292 4.85 11.72 5.18
C VAL A 292 4.57 13.05 4.49
N GLY A 293 5.10 14.14 5.04
CA GLY A 293 5.01 15.48 4.47
C GLY A 293 3.69 16.18 4.72
N SER A 294 3.38 17.11 3.84
CA SER A 294 2.16 17.91 3.93
C SER A 294 1.02 17.29 3.13
N PRO A 295 -0.24 17.54 3.52
CA PRO A 295 -1.38 17.18 2.70
C PRO A 295 -1.23 17.73 1.29
N VAL A 296 -1.57 16.94 0.28
CA VAL A 296 -1.58 17.41 -1.11
C VAL A 296 -2.75 18.39 -1.32
N ASP A 297 -2.67 19.21 -2.35
CA ASP A 297 -3.70 20.21 -2.63
C ASP A 297 -5.08 19.57 -2.76
N GLY A 298 -6.08 20.19 -2.13
CA GLY A 298 -7.46 19.69 -2.07
C GLY A 298 -7.72 18.58 -1.05
N VAL A 299 -6.73 18.18 -0.25
CA VAL A 299 -6.91 17.28 0.89
C VAL A 299 -6.99 18.07 2.19
N GLU A 300 -8.10 17.91 2.88
CA GLU A 300 -8.27 18.40 4.25
C GLU A 300 -7.94 17.28 5.25
N LEU A 301 -7.30 17.64 6.34
CA LEU A 301 -6.81 16.70 7.36
C LEU A 301 -7.21 17.16 8.76
N LEU A 302 -7.69 16.25 9.58
CA LEU A 302 -7.94 16.42 11.01
C LEU A 302 -7.37 15.24 11.78
N ILE A 303 -7.01 15.47 13.02
CA ILE A 303 -6.63 14.44 13.98
C ILE A 303 -7.76 14.28 15.00
N ASP A 304 -8.28 13.08 15.17
CA ASP A 304 -9.24 12.77 16.23
C ASP A 304 -8.48 12.19 17.44
N PRO A 305 -8.24 12.98 18.47
CA PRO A 305 -7.38 12.58 19.60
C PRO A 305 -7.85 11.27 20.21
N LEU A 306 -6.90 10.46 20.67
CA LEU A 306 -7.19 9.23 21.41
C LEU A 306 -7.46 9.57 22.88
N ASP A 307 -8.46 8.90 23.47
CA ASP A 307 -8.67 8.90 24.91
C ASP A 307 -7.63 8.00 25.63
N GLU A 308 -7.71 7.92 26.95
CA GLU A 308 -6.80 7.11 27.78
C GLU A 308 -6.81 5.61 27.41
N LEU A 309 -7.89 5.13 26.80
CA LEU A 309 -8.01 3.75 26.31
C LEU A 309 -7.63 3.59 24.84
N GLY A 310 -7.07 4.64 24.22
CA GLY A 310 -6.64 4.60 22.82
C GLY A 310 -7.81 4.52 21.83
N VAL A 311 -8.96 5.08 22.18
CA VAL A 311 -10.14 5.17 21.31
C VAL A 311 -10.30 6.63 20.84
N PRO A 312 -10.59 6.86 19.55
CA PRO A 312 -10.85 8.21 19.05
C PRO A 312 -12.02 8.87 19.79
N THR A 313 -11.81 10.11 20.25
CA THR A 313 -12.77 10.85 21.09
C THR A 313 -14.00 11.34 20.35
N GLY A 314 -13.98 11.35 19.01
CA GLY A 314 -15.03 11.97 18.20
C GLY A 314 -14.97 13.51 18.17
N ARG A 315 -13.88 14.11 18.65
CA ARG A 315 -13.64 15.56 18.69
C ARG A 315 -12.37 15.91 17.94
N PRO A 316 -12.39 15.83 16.60
CA PRO A 316 -11.20 16.08 15.80
C PRO A 316 -10.69 17.50 15.95
N THR A 317 -9.37 17.65 15.84
CA THR A 317 -8.64 18.91 16.02
C THR A 317 -7.58 19.10 14.93
N THR A 318 -7.10 20.33 14.78
CA THR A 318 -5.92 20.68 14.00
C THR A 318 -4.74 21.06 14.90
N GLU A 319 -4.86 20.88 16.21
CA GLU A 319 -3.78 21.24 17.16
C GLU A 319 -2.52 20.40 16.88
N PRO A 320 -1.36 21.06 16.72
CA PRO A 320 -0.09 20.36 16.52
C PRO A 320 0.26 19.44 17.69
N GLY A 321 0.81 18.27 17.38
CA GLY A 321 1.28 17.29 18.37
C GLY A 321 0.18 16.41 18.98
N ALA A 322 -1.10 16.65 18.69
CA ALA A 322 -2.17 15.79 19.15
C ALA A 322 -2.06 14.41 18.50
N LEU A 323 -1.86 13.34 19.28
CA LEU A 323 -1.86 11.97 18.79
C LEU A 323 -3.29 11.47 18.65
N GLY A 324 -3.69 11.08 17.45
CA GLY A 324 -5.05 10.61 17.20
C GLY A 324 -5.24 9.86 15.88
N GLU A 325 -6.47 9.43 15.63
CA GLU A 325 -6.86 8.86 14.35
C GLU A 325 -6.86 9.95 13.27
N ILE A 326 -6.20 9.65 12.17
CA ILE A 326 -6.13 10.55 11.01
C ILE A 326 -7.46 10.49 10.27
N ARG A 327 -8.08 11.65 10.07
CA ARG A 327 -9.28 11.83 9.26
C ARG A 327 -8.95 12.68 8.06
N VAL A 328 -9.45 12.25 6.90
CA VAL A 328 -9.20 12.94 5.63
C VAL A 328 -10.51 13.27 4.92
N ARG A 329 -10.52 14.36 4.17
CA ARG A 329 -11.59 14.73 3.25
C ARG A 329 -10.97 15.23 1.95
N ALA A 330 -11.36 14.60 0.82
CA ALA A 330 -10.84 14.93 -0.50
C ALA A 330 -11.87 14.60 -1.58
N ALA A 331 -11.79 15.29 -2.72
CA ALA A 331 -12.65 15.01 -3.87
C ALA A 331 -12.42 13.59 -4.42
N HIS A 332 -11.21 13.07 -4.30
CA HIS A 332 -10.79 11.76 -4.80
C HIS A 332 -10.89 10.62 -3.77
N GLN A 333 -11.46 10.86 -2.59
CA GLN A 333 -11.65 9.77 -1.62
C GLN A 333 -12.74 8.79 -2.07
N ARG A 334 -12.74 7.58 -1.52
CA ARG A 334 -13.75 6.55 -1.77
C ARG A 334 -15.20 7.06 -1.65
N LEU A 335 -16.12 6.42 -2.36
CA LEU A 335 -17.55 6.63 -2.17
C LEU A 335 -18.08 5.91 -0.93
N SER A 336 -17.82 4.59 -0.84
CA SER A 336 -18.23 3.71 0.26
C SER A 336 -17.46 2.39 0.20
N TYR A 337 -17.71 1.51 1.16
CA TYR A 337 -17.32 0.09 1.03
C TYR A 337 -18.47 -0.72 0.42
N ASP A 338 -18.14 -1.63 -0.48
CA ASP A 338 -19.11 -2.46 -1.17
C ASP A 338 -19.84 -3.40 -0.20
N ARG A 339 -21.17 -3.29 -0.15
CA ARG A 339 -22.05 -4.12 0.70
C ARG A 339 -21.69 -4.16 2.20
N LEU A 340 -20.86 -3.23 2.66
CA LEU A 340 -20.42 -3.11 4.06
C LEU A 340 -20.87 -1.79 4.67
N TRP A 341 -22.20 -1.60 4.78
CA TRP A 341 -22.78 -0.34 5.25
C TRP A 341 -22.31 0.05 6.66
N HIS A 342 -22.18 -0.92 7.58
CA HIS A 342 -21.72 -0.66 8.93
C HIS A 342 -20.25 -0.20 8.94
N THR A 343 -19.37 -0.88 8.18
CA THR A 343 -17.97 -0.45 8.02
C THR A 343 -17.87 0.93 7.36
N THR A 344 -18.73 1.20 6.38
CA THR A 344 -18.82 2.52 5.74
C THR A 344 -19.19 3.59 6.75
N HIS A 345 -20.22 3.32 7.58
CA HIS A 345 -20.66 4.25 8.61
C HIS A 345 -19.59 4.53 9.66
N LEU A 346 -18.94 3.49 10.17
CA LEU A 346 -17.83 3.65 11.13
C LEU A 346 -16.64 4.44 10.54
N ALA A 347 -16.32 4.19 9.28
CA ALA A 347 -15.23 4.89 8.59
C ALA A 347 -15.64 6.25 7.98
N SER A 348 -16.87 6.70 8.22
CA SER A 348 -17.38 8.01 7.80
C SER A 348 -18.09 8.70 8.98
N PRO A 349 -17.31 9.08 10.01
CA PRO A 349 -17.87 9.54 11.29
C PRO A 349 -18.62 10.88 11.20
N ALA A 350 -18.39 11.65 10.14
CA ALA A 350 -19.06 12.90 9.85
C ALA A 350 -19.16 13.10 8.33
N ASP A 351 -20.01 14.00 7.90
CA ASP A 351 -20.27 14.26 6.48
C ASP A 351 -18.98 14.58 5.70
N GLY A 352 -18.69 13.71 4.75
CA GLY A 352 -17.55 13.84 3.86
C GLY A 352 -16.18 13.45 4.45
N TRP A 353 -16.07 13.12 5.72
CA TRP A 353 -14.80 12.69 6.33
C TRP A 353 -14.63 11.17 6.25
N HIS A 354 -13.39 10.75 6.04
CA HIS A 354 -12.95 9.37 6.10
C HIS A 354 -11.99 9.16 7.28
N ALA A 355 -12.34 8.27 8.20
CA ALA A 355 -11.48 7.77 9.26
C ALA A 355 -10.56 6.70 8.67
N THR A 356 -9.26 6.97 8.62
CA THR A 356 -8.29 6.15 7.89
C THR A 356 -7.93 4.84 8.60
N GLY A 357 -8.15 4.79 9.92
CA GLY A 357 -7.64 3.74 10.79
C GLY A 357 -6.14 3.85 11.04
N ASP A 358 -5.46 4.87 10.50
CA ASP A 358 -4.08 5.21 10.85
C ASP A 358 -4.08 6.21 12.01
N VAL A 359 -3.07 6.10 12.88
CA VAL A 359 -2.81 7.00 14.01
C VAL A 359 -1.59 7.83 13.70
N GLY A 360 -1.67 9.11 14.00
CA GLY A 360 -0.58 10.04 13.77
C GLY A 360 -0.81 11.38 14.42
N ALA A 361 0.02 12.34 14.05
CA ALA A 361 -0.05 13.72 14.51
C ALA A 361 0.36 14.66 13.37
N VAL A 362 -0.06 15.92 13.46
CA VAL A 362 0.45 17.01 12.63
C VAL A 362 1.43 17.82 13.45
N ASP A 363 2.58 18.17 12.89
CA ASP A 363 3.55 19.04 13.58
C ASP A 363 3.22 20.53 13.41
N ALA A 364 4.03 21.40 14.00
CA ALA A 364 3.84 22.84 13.95
C ALA A 364 4.01 23.44 12.53
N ASP A 365 4.67 22.72 11.64
CA ASP A 365 4.86 23.12 10.23
C ASP A 365 3.76 22.55 9.32
N GLY A 366 2.77 21.85 9.88
CA GLY A 366 1.65 21.26 9.14
C GLY A 366 1.96 19.92 8.48
N ARG A 367 3.11 19.29 8.79
CA ARG A 367 3.49 17.99 8.24
C ARG A 367 2.83 16.86 9.02
N LEU A 368 2.34 15.86 8.31
CA LEU A 368 1.72 14.66 8.86
C LEU A 368 2.78 13.61 9.22
N TRP A 369 2.63 13.03 10.40
CA TRP A 369 3.48 11.98 10.94
C TRP A 369 2.64 10.75 11.25
N ILE A 370 3.05 9.59 10.76
CA ILE A 370 2.34 8.31 10.93
C ILE A 370 2.93 7.53 12.09
N GLY A 371 2.16 7.33 13.13
CA GLY A 371 2.53 6.57 14.33
C GLY A 371 2.17 5.08 14.29
N GLY A 372 1.26 4.68 13.38
CA GLY A 372 0.81 3.30 13.23
C GLY A 372 -0.68 3.17 12.89
N ARG A 373 -1.29 2.07 13.31
CA ARG A 373 -2.72 1.81 13.15
C ARG A 373 -3.46 1.92 14.48
N THR A 374 -4.72 2.34 14.46
CA THR A 374 -5.57 2.39 15.67
C THR A 374 -5.64 1.05 16.40
N GLY A 375 -5.71 -0.08 15.67
CA GLY A 375 -5.70 -1.42 16.25
C GLY A 375 -4.36 -1.86 16.85
N HIS A 376 -3.27 -1.13 16.60
CA HIS A 376 -1.92 -1.45 17.09
C HIS A 376 -1.44 -0.48 18.17
N VAL A 377 -2.27 0.49 18.56
CA VAL A 377 -1.96 1.41 19.67
C VAL A 377 -1.76 0.61 20.95
N ILE A 378 -0.65 0.86 21.64
CA ILE A 378 -0.33 0.25 22.93
C ILE A 378 -1.02 1.10 24.01
N ARG A 379 -1.87 0.45 24.81
CA ARG A 379 -2.73 1.13 25.80
C ARG A 379 -2.13 0.99 27.19
N THR A 380 -1.13 1.87 27.46
CA THR A 380 -0.37 1.83 28.72
C THR A 380 -1.13 2.51 29.88
N ALA A 381 -0.63 2.34 31.10
CA ALA A 381 -1.18 3.02 32.28
C ALA A 381 -0.98 4.55 32.24
N THR A 382 -0.08 5.06 31.40
CA THR A 382 0.19 6.50 31.20
C THR A 382 -0.52 7.08 29.96
N GLY A 383 -1.30 6.26 29.25
CA GLY A 383 -2.04 6.66 28.06
C GLY A 383 -1.67 5.84 26.81
N PRO A 384 -2.31 6.15 25.67
CA PRO A 384 -2.07 5.47 24.40
C PRO A 384 -0.72 5.83 23.80
N VAL A 385 -0.02 4.84 23.26
CA VAL A 385 1.28 4.97 22.60
C VAL A 385 1.24 4.37 21.22
N ALA A 386 1.72 5.11 20.24
CA ALA A 386 1.90 4.62 18.89
C ALA A 386 3.17 3.75 18.79
N PRO A 387 3.13 2.61 18.07
CA PRO A 387 4.29 1.70 18.01
C PRO A 387 5.45 2.22 17.17
N THR A 388 5.19 2.98 16.10
CA THR A 388 6.21 3.37 15.13
C THR A 388 7.36 4.21 15.69
N PRO A 389 7.14 5.19 16.59
CA PRO A 389 8.25 5.91 17.23
C PRO A 389 9.22 4.98 17.97
N ILE A 390 8.69 3.99 18.69
CA ILE A 390 9.49 2.98 19.39
C ILE A 390 10.31 2.15 18.41
N GLU A 391 9.65 1.65 17.37
CA GLU A 391 10.28 0.81 16.34
C GLU A 391 11.41 1.56 15.62
N ARG A 392 11.19 2.82 15.27
CA ARG A 392 12.22 3.64 14.62
C ARG A 392 13.47 3.83 15.49
N ALA A 393 13.28 4.10 16.78
CA ALA A 393 14.40 4.23 17.69
C ALA A 393 15.23 2.93 17.78
N VAL A 394 14.55 1.80 17.75
CA VAL A 394 15.19 0.46 17.80
C VAL A 394 15.84 0.08 16.48
N ASP A 395 15.22 0.38 15.35
CA ASP A 395 15.72 0.05 14.00
C ASP A 395 17.03 0.79 13.66
N MET A 396 17.34 1.90 14.37
CA MET A 396 18.61 2.63 14.23
C MET A 396 19.79 1.94 14.94
N LEU A 397 19.52 0.91 15.75
CA LEU A 397 20.59 0.21 16.50
C LEU A 397 21.30 -0.83 15.62
N ASP A 398 22.64 -0.86 15.71
CA ASP A 398 23.45 -1.82 14.99
C ASP A 398 23.08 -3.28 15.32
N GLY A 399 22.97 -4.10 14.28
CA GLY A 399 22.64 -5.52 14.38
C GLY A 399 21.15 -5.82 14.46
N ILE A 400 20.29 -4.82 14.32
CA ILE A 400 18.85 -4.97 14.18
C ILE A 400 18.46 -4.70 12.72
N ARG A 401 17.69 -5.61 12.13
CA ARG A 401 17.19 -5.45 10.77
C ARG A 401 15.86 -4.74 10.73
N ARG A 402 14.98 -5.11 11.64
CA ARG A 402 13.63 -4.52 11.85
C ARG A 402 13.18 -4.81 13.27
N SER A 403 12.26 -4.01 13.76
CA SER A 403 11.63 -4.23 15.05
C SER A 403 10.10 -4.11 14.97
N ALA A 404 9.44 -4.59 16.01
CA ALA A 404 8.03 -4.42 16.26
C ALA A 404 7.80 -4.11 17.74
N ALA A 405 7.01 -3.08 18.02
CA ALA A 405 6.55 -2.75 19.36
C ALA A 405 5.10 -3.18 19.54
N VAL A 406 4.83 -3.95 20.60
CA VAL A 406 3.48 -4.44 20.91
C VAL A 406 3.14 -4.24 22.38
N GLY A 407 1.85 -4.09 22.67
CA GLY A 407 1.34 -4.03 24.03
C GLY A 407 0.96 -5.42 24.53
N VAL A 408 1.43 -5.78 25.72
CA VAL A 408 1.09 -7.03 26.41
C VAL A 408 0.41 -6.73 27.74
N GLY A 409 -0.67 -7.41 28.04
CA GLY A 409 -1.49 -7.21 29.24
C GLY A 409 -2.85 -6.58 28.96
N PRO A 410 -3.63 -6.25 30.01
CA PRO A 410 -4.97 -5.69 29.83
C PRO A 410 -4.92 -4.26 29.27
N ALA A 411 -5.91 -3.90 28.45
CA ALA A 411 -6.04 -2.57 27.90
C ALA A 411 -6.07 -1.49 29.01
N GLY A 412 -5.32 -0.43 28.87
CA GLY A 412 -5.13 0.63 29.86
C GLY A 412 -4.06 0.32 30.94
N ALA A 413 -3.44 -0.87 30.85
CA ALA A 413 -2.31 -1.27 31.70
C ALA A 413 -1.30 -2.15 30.93
N GLN A 414 -1.29 -2.05 29.59
CA GLN A 414 -0.33 -2.77 28.78
C GLN A 414 1.09 -2.29 29.03
N VAL A 415 2.03 -3.23 29.00
CA VAL A 415 3.46 -2.95 28.99
C VAL A 415 4.01 -3.04 27.56
N VAL A 416 5.02 -2.24 27.26
CA VAL A 416 5.68 -2.25 25.96
C VAL A 416 6.63 -3.45 25.87
N VAL A 417 6.45 -4.26 24.83
CA VAL A 417 7.37 -5.34 24.46
C VAL A 417 7.93 -5.07 23.08
N VAL A 418 9.26 -5.13 22.96
CA VAL A 418 9.97 -4.94 21.70
C VAL A 418 10.43 -6.29 21.17
N ILE A 419 10.14 -6.58 19.91
CA ILE A 419 10.55 -7.79 19.21
C ILE A 419 11.45 -7.37 18.05
N THR A 420 12.67 -7.90 18.02
CA THR A 420 13.69 -7.55 17.00
C THR A 420 13.98 -8.71 16.07
N GLU A 421 14.08 -8.40 14.78
CA GLU A 421 14.62 -9.31 13.76
C GLU A 421 16.12 -9.11 13.66
N THR A 422 16.89 -10.16 13.93
CA THR A 422 18.36 -10.12 13.94
C THR A 422 18.94 -11.32 13.20
N SER A 423 20.08 -11.13 12.55
CA SER A 423 20.74 -12.19 11.74
C SER A 423 21.45 -13.26 12.58
N ASP A 424 21.74 -12.96 13.85
CA ASP A 424 22.46 -13.83 14.77
C ASP A 424 21.54 -14.77 15.57
N VAL A 425 20.21 -14.62 15.42
CA VAL A 425 19.24 -15.55 15.99
C VAL A 425 19.10 -16.78 15.10
N GLY A 426 19.34 -17.96 15.69
CA GLY A 426 19.06 -19.22 15.03
C GLY A 426 17.55 -19.45 14.83
N ARG A 427 17.16 -20.71 14.50
CA ARG A 427 15.75 -21.05 14.23
C ARG A 427 14.79 -20.92 15.43
N ARG A 428 15.27 -20.60 16.63
CA ARG A 428 14.45 -20.46 17.83
C ARG A 428 14.51 -19.02 18.35
N PRO A 429 13.38 -18.38 18.59
CA PRO A 429 13.32 -17.11 19.27
C PRO A 429 13.94 -17.20 20.66
N ARG A 430 14.44 -16.08 21.15
CA ARG A 430 15.04 -15.98 22.48
C ARG A 430 14.79 -14.60 23.10
N GLN A 431 15.03 -14.48 24.40
CA GLN A 431 15.20 -13.18 25.03
C GLN A 431 16.50 -12.56 24.54
N SER A 432 16.50 -11.25 24.32
CA SER A 432 17.71 -10.50 23.95
C SER A 432 18.80 -10.58 25.03
N SER A 433 20.05 -10.45 24.62
CA SER A 433 21.17 -10.33 25.59
C SER A 433 21.01 -9.07 26.45
N LEU A 434 21.58 -9.08 27.66
CA LEU A 434 21.51 -7.94 28.57
C LEU A 434 22.00 -6.64 27.93
N ASP A 435 23.14 -6.67 27.25
CA ASP A 435 23.68 -5.52 26.52
C ASP A 435 22.70 -4.98 25.47
N ARG A 436 22.07 -5.86 24.68
CA ARG A 436 21.07 -5.45 23.69
C ARG A 436 19.80 -4.90 24.33
N ILE A 437 19.35 -5.51 25.43
CA ILE A 437 18.20 -5.00 26.21
C ILE A 437 18.50 -3.57 26.71
N ASP A 438 19.68 -3.33 27.27
CA ASP A 438 20.06 -2.01 27.80
C ASP A 438 20.11 -0.96 26.68
N ARG A 439 20.67 -1.32 25.52
CA ARG A 439 20.69 -0.44 24.32
C ARG A 439 19.29 -0.13 23.80
N ILE A 440 18.42 -1.15 23.69
CA ILE A 440 17.01 -0.96 23.26
C ILE A 440 16.27 -0.06 24.24
N ARG A 441 16.37 -0.32 25.55
CA ARG A 441 15.74 0.48 26.58
C ARG A 441 16.21 1.93 26.55
N ALA A 442 17.52 2.15 26.46
CA ALA A 442 18.08 3.50 26.38
C ALA A 442 17.52 4.26 25.15
N ALA A 443 17.57 3.65 23.97
CA ALA A 443 17.05 4.26 22.73
C ALA A 443 15.54 4.57 22.80
N VAL A 444 14.75 3.64 23.34
CA VAL A 444 13.29 3.87 23.47
C VAL A 444 12.99 4.95 24.52
N THR A 445 13.66 4.91 25.66
CA THR A 445 13.45 5.93 26.71
C THR A 445 13.87 7.31 26.22
N GLU A 446 15.00 7.44 25.52
CA GLU A 446 15.46 8.70 24.92
C GLU A 446 14.44 9.24 23.90
N ALA A 447 13.96 8.37 23.00
CA ALA A 447 13.05 8.78 21.93
C ALA A 447 11.60 9.04 22.38
N THR A 448 11.11 8.34 23.40
CA THR A 448 9.68 8.31 23.74
C THR A 448 9.34 8.55 25.21
N GLY A 449 10.35 8.53 26.10
CA GLY A 449 10.13 8.57 27.54
C GLY A 449 9.53 7.29 28.15
N LEU A 450 9.44 6.21 27.38
CA LEU A 450 8.78 4.97 27.80
C LEU A 450 9.77 3.91 28.27
N ASP A 451 9.30 3.06 29.19
CA ASP A 451 10.01 1.86 29.60
C ASP A 451 9.62 0.65 28.76
N VAL A 452 10.61 -0.22 28.45
CA VAL A 452 10.42 -1.49 27.76
C VAL A 452 10.47 -2.62 28.78
N ALA A 453 9.36 -3.35 28.92
CA ALA A 453 9.26 -4.45 29.87
C ALA A 453 10.04 -5.70 29.44
N ALA A 454 10.02 -6.01 28.15
CA ALA A 454 10.75 -7.18 27.60
C ALA A 454 11.25 -6.91 26.17
N CYS A 455 12.40 -7.52 25.84
CA CYS A 455 12.98 -7.52 24.51
C CYS A 455 13.16 -8.97 24.04
N LEU A 456 12.54 -9.32 22.93
CA LEU A 456 12.55 -10.65 22.34
C LEU A 456 13.22 -10.59 20.95
N GLU A 457 13.94 -11.65 20.58
CA GLU A 457 14.60 -11.77 19.28
C GLU A 457 14.01 -12.90 18.47
N VAL A 458 13.83 -12.66 17.18
CA VAL A 458 13.35 -13.61 16.20
C VAL A 458 14.23 -13.59 14.95
N ALA A 459 14.29 -14.70 14.22
CA ALA A 459 15.02 -14.77 12.95
C ALA A 459 14.30 -14.00 11.84
N SER A 460 12.95 -13.88 11.91
CA SER A 460 12.14 -13.15 10.97
C SER A 460 10.84 -12.73 11.65
N LEU A 461 10.44 -11.48 11.47
CA LEU A 461 9.13 -10.99 11.89
C LEU A 461 8.05 -11.48 10.92
N PRO A 462 6.84 -11.83 11.40
CA PRO A 462 5.71 -12.14 10.53
C PRO A 462 5.31 -10.86 9.77
N VAL A 463 5.34 -10.94 8.46
CA VAL A 463 4.97 -9.85 7.56
C VAL A 463 3.93 -10.31 6.56
N ASP A 464 3.19 -9.36 5.99
CA ASP A 464 2.31 -9.63 4.88
C ASP A 464 3.11 -10.12 3.66
N ARG A 465 2.57 -11.14 2.97
CA ARG A 465 3.27 -11.80 1.86
C ARG A 465 3.51 -10.89 0.66
N ARG A 466 2.72 -9.83 0.52
CA ARG A 466 2.73 -8.98 -0.66
C ARG A 466 3.79 -7.89 -0.63
N HIS A 467 3.85 -7.15 0.46
CA HIS A 467 4.76 -5.99 0.56
C HIS A 467 6.04 -6.35 1.30
N ASN A 468 6.06 -7.50 1.97
CA ASN A 468 7.15 -7.94 2.86
C ASN A 468 7.58 -6.84 3.87
N SER A 469 6.66 -5.93 4.15
CA SER A 469 6.91 -4.71 4.92
C SER A 469 5.91 -4.48 6.05
N LYS A 470 4.65 -4.95 5.90
CA LYS A 470 3.62 -4.76 6.92
C LYS A 470 3.69 -5.85 7.96
N ILE A 471 4.22 -5.52 9.13
CA ILE A 471 4.37 -6.44 10.27
C ILE A 471 2.98 -6.77 10.85
N ASP A 472 2.71 -8.06 11.10
CA ASP A 472 1.51 -8.54 11.80
C ASP A 472 1.65 -8.37 13.31
N ARG A 473 1.43 -7.16 13.79
CA ARG A 473 1.56 -6.82 15.22
C ARG A 473 0.52 -7.49 16.10
N THR A 474 -0.64 -7.81 15.54
CA THR A 474 -1.68 -8.52 16.30
C THR A 474 -1.19 -9.93 16.66
N HIS A 475 -0.69 -10.65 15.67
CA HIS A 475 -0.10 -11.97 15.88
C HIS A 475 1.10 -11.92 16.84
N LEU A 476 1.96 -10.90 16.71
CA LEU A 476 3.10 -10.70 17.60
C LEU A 476 2.70 -10.38 19.04
N ALA A 477 1.64 -9.61 19.26
CA ALA A 477 1.14 -9.31 20.60
C ALA A 477 0.62 -10.59 21.30
N ASP A 478 -0.16 -11.41 20.59
CA ASP A 478 -0.65 -12.69 21.09
C ASP A 478 0.51 -13.66 21.39
N TRP A 479 1.47 -13.73 20.47
CA TRP A 479 2.66 -14.55 20.64
C TRP A 479 3.51 -14.10 21.85
N ALA A 480 3.78 -12.80 21.97
CA ALA A 480 4.57 -12.24 23.08
C ALA A 480 3.86 -12.46 24.41
N THR A 481 2.53 -12.33 24.45
CA THR A 481 1.71 -12.65 25.65
C THR A 481 1.93 -14.10 26.08
N GLY A 482 1.79 -15.05 25.15
CA GLY A 482 2.02 -16.47 25.45
C GLY A 482 3.44 -16.79 25.92
N VAL A 483 4.45 -16.11 25.37
CA VAL A 483 5.86 -16.27 25.81
C VAL A 483 6.06 -15.75 27.24
N LEU A 484 5.52 -14.58 27.56
CA LEU A 484 5.68 -13.94 28.87
C LEU A 484 4.86 -14.64 29.97
N GLU A 485 3.80 -15.34 29.62
CA GLU A 485 3.03 -16.21 30.52
C GLU A 485 3.71 -17.58 30.78
N GLY A 486 4.93 -17.80 30.27
CA GLY A 486 5.69 -19.01 30.47
C GLY A 486 5.44 -20.11 29.42
N GLY A 487 4.81 -19.77 28.31
CA GLY A 487 4.63 -20.66 27.17
C GLY A 487 5.94 -21.01 26.45
N SER A 488 5.89 -22.02 25.57
CA SER A 488 7.06 -22.44 24.81
C SER A 488 7.44 -21.36 23.77
N VAL A 489 8.72 -20.96 23.76
CA VAL A 489 9.26 -20.00 22.80
C VAL A 489 9.44 -20.68 21.43
N ARG A 490 8.43 -20.57 20.56
CA ARG A 490 8.45 -21.01 19.16
C ARG A 490 8.40 -19.77 18.25
N ASN A 491 8.76 -19.90 16.98
CA ASN A 491 8.62 -18.79 16.04
C ASN A 491 7.18 -18.27 16.01
N PRO A 492 7.01 -16.94 15.97
CA PRO A 492 5.71 -16.31 15.83
C PRO A 492 5.03 -16.64 14.51
#